data_1cd93745bd095e9c0ccc32d98bcde68b
#
_entry.id   1cd93745bd095e9c0ccc32d98bcde68b
#
_cell.length_a   1.000
_cell.length_b   1.000
_cell.length_c   1.000
_cell.angle_alpha   90.00
_cell.angle_beta   90.00
_cell.angle_gamma   90.00
#
_symmetry.space_group_name_H-M   'P 1'
#
loop_
_entity.id
_entity.type
_entity.pdbx_description
1 polymer ?
#
loop_
_entity_poly.entity_id
_entity_poly.type
_entity_poly.pdbx_seq_one_letter_code
_entity_poly.pdbx_strand_id
1 'polypeptide(L)'
;DMASDRVVDGVLSYINEHYNEALTLDALAERFFISKYHLLRKFEAQVGTTVHRYILQKRLLNAKQLLAGGLAPSEVCTYCGFGDYANFYRAFRAEYGTTPRQYVQSLRG
;
A
#
# COMPACT_ATOMS: atom_id res chain seq x y z
N ASP A 1 -3.40 11.72 -22.28
CA ASP A 1 -3.47 10.66 -23.27
C ASP A 1 -4.28 9.49 -22.73
N MET A 2 -5.32 9.10 -23.46
CA MET A 2 -6.25 8.03 -23.04
C MET A 2 -5.56 6.68 -22.83
N ALA A 3 -4.57 6.36 -23.67
CA ALA A 3 -3.84 5.09 -23.52
C ALA A 3 -3.04 5.05 -22.22
N SER A 4 -2.39 6.15 -21.85
CA SER A 4 -1.63 6.26 -20.61
C SER A 4 -2.56 6.20 -19.39
N ASP A 5 -3.75 6.81 -19.48
CA ASP A 5 -4.74 6.78 -18.40
C ASP A 5 -5.25 5.36 -18.17
N ARG A 6 -5.45 4.59 -19.24
CA ARG A 6 -5.83 3.17 -19.11
C ARG A 6 -4.74 2.34 -18.47
N VAL A 7 -3.46 2.64 -18.76
CA VAL A 7 -2.35 1.96 -18.13
C VAL A 7 -2.35 2.22 -16.63
N VAL A 8 -2.54 3.48 -16.23
CA VAL A 8 -2.61 3.85 -14.81
C VAL A 8 -3.78 3.16 -14.13
N ASP A 9 -4.94 3.11 -14.77
CA ASP A 9 -6.10 2.38 -14.22
C ASP A 9 -5.79 0.90 -14.04
N GLY A 10 -5.10 0.29 -14.99
CA GLY A 10 -4.66 -1.11 -14.86
C GLY A 10 -3.68 -1.32 -13.72
N VAL A 11 -2.75 -0.39 -13.55
CA VAL A 11 -1.79 -0.43 -12.44
C VAL A 11 -2.52 -0.31 -11.10
N LEU A 12 -3.47 0.60 -10.98
CA LEU A 12 -4.28 0.75 -9.77
C LEU A 12 -5.03 -0.53 -9.43
N SER A 13 -5.69 -1.13 -10.41
CA SER A 13 -6.42 -2.40 -10.22
C SER A 13 -5.47 -3.51 -9.77
N TYR A 14 -4.30 -3.59 -10.38
CA TYR A 14 -3.31 -4.59 -10.04
C TYR A 14 -2.81 -4.41 -8.60
N ILE A 15 -2.50 -3.17 -8.21
CA ILE A 15 -2.07 -2.86 -6.85
C ILE A 15 -3.16 -3.21 -5.85
N ASN A 16 -4.40 -2.87 -6.13
CA ASN A 16 -5.52 -3.16 -5.23
C ASN A 16 -5.72 -4.66 -4.98
N GLU A 17 -5.39 -5.49 -5.96
CA GLU A 17 -5.49 -6.95 -5.85
C GLU A 17 -4.23 -7.59 -5.25
N HIS A 18 -3.06 -6.93 -5.37
CA HIS A 18 -1.76 -7.53 -5.04
C HIS A 18 -0.93 -6.70 -4.06
N TYR A 19 -1.54 -5.75 -3.35
CA TYR A 19 -0.80 -4.84 -2.45
C TYR A 19 -0.01 -5.57 -1.37
N ASN A 20 -0.40 -6.79 -1.01
CA ASN A 20 0.26 -7.59 0.02
C ASN A 20 1.44 -8.41 -0.51
N GLU A 21 1.72 -8.31 -1.80
CA GLU A 21 2.87 -8.96 -2.43
C GLU A 21 4.04 -7.99 -2.56
N ALA A 22 5.22 -8.52 -2.89
CA ALA A 22 6.39 -7.69 -3.15
C ALA A 22 6.21 -6.98 -4.49
N LEU A 23 5.77 -5.73 -4.45
CA LEU A 23 5.54 -4.92 -5.63
C LEU A 23 6.67 -3.91 -5.78
N THR A 24 7.38 -3.98 -6.92
CA THR A 24 8.41 -2.99 -7.27
C THR A 24 7.93 -2.17 -8.46
N LEU A 25 8.42 -0.93 -8.55
CA LEU A 25 8.11 -0.06 -9.68
C LEU A 25 8.58 -0.69 -10.99
N ASP A 26 9.77 -1.31 -10.99
CA ASP A 26 10.30 -1.97 -12.19
C ASP A 26 9.41 -3.11 -12.64
N ALA A 27 8.93 -3.94 -11.72
CA ALA A 27 8.03 -5.05 -12.05
C ALA A 27 6.70 -4.55 -12.60
N LEU A 28 6.15 -3.49 -12.03
CA LEU A 28 4.90 -2.89 -12.52
C LEU A 28 5.08 -2.32 -13.93
N ALA A 29 6.17 -1.59 -14.16
CA ALA A 29 6.46 -1.01 -15.46
C ALA A 29 6.62 -2.09 -16.52
N GLU A 30 7.34 -3.17 -16.21
CA GLU A 30 7.51 -4.30 -17.10
C GLU A 30 6.19 -4.99 -17.41
N ARG A 31 5.37 -5.21 -16.40
CA ARG A 31 4.08 -5.88 -16.57
C ARG A 31 3.14 -5.11 -17.50
N PHE A 32 3.18 -3.79 -17.44
CA PHE A 32 2.29 -2.94 -18.23
C PHE A 32 2.96 -2.35 -19.47
N PHE A 33 4.14 -2.85 -19.84
CA PHE A 33 4.84 -2.45 -21.06
C PHE A 33 5.06 -0.94 -21.19
N ILE A 34 5.45 -0.31 -20.08
CA ILE A 34 5.67 1.13 -20.00
C ILE A 34 7.01 1.38 -19.31
N SER A 35 7.70 2.47 -19.65
CA SER A 35 8.94 2.81 -18.97
C SER A 35 8.65 3.23 -17.51
N LYS A 36 9.60 2.94 -16.65
CA LYS A 36 9.50 3.30 -15.24
C LYS A 36 9.24 4.81 -15.06
N TYR A 37 9.96 5.64 -15.80
CA TYR A 37 9.82 7.10 -15.69
C TYR A 37 8.47 7.59 -16.19
N HIS A 38 7.97 6.99 -17.26
CA HIS A 38 6.64 7.33 -17.78
C HIS A 38 5.55 6.93 -16.77
N LEU A 39 5.67 5.73 -16.19
CA LEU A 39 4.73 5.26 -15.18
C LEU A 39 4.71 6.19 -13.96
N LEU A 40 5.89 6.58 -13.45
CA LEU A 40 5.99 7.49 -12.32
C LEU A 40 5.24 8.80 -12.57
N ARG A 41 5.50 9.42 -13.72
CA ARG A 41 4.88 10.71 -14.04
C ARG A 41 3.39 10.60 -14.25
N LYS A 42 2.95 9.60 -14.99
CA LYS A 42 1.52 9.42 -15.30
C LYS A 42 0.72 9.05 -14.06
N PHE A 43 1.27 8.15 -13.24
CA PHE A 43 0.63 7.73 -12.01
C PHE A 43 0.43 8.92 -11.07
N GLU A 44 1.49 9.68 -10.82
CA GLU A 44 1.42 10.84 -9.92
C GLU A 44 0.46 11.91 -10.46
N ALA A 45 0.48 12.18 -11.76
CA ALA A 45 -0.41 13.15 -12.37
C ALA A 45 -1.88 12.76 -12.24
N GLN A 46 -2.20 11.48 -12.42
CA GLN A 46 -3.59 11.00 -12.37
C GLN A 46 -4.07 10.72 -10.95
N VAL A 47 -3.23 10.13 -10.12
CA VAL A 47 -3.63 9.65 -8.78
C VAL A 47 -3.36 10.67 -7.68
N GLY A 48 -2.39 11.56 -7.88
CA GLY A 48 -2.04 12.60 -6.91
C GLY A 48 -1.05 12.17 -5.86
N THR A 49 -0.52 10.96 -5.93
CA THR A 49 0.52 10.45 -5.03
C THR A 49 1.43 9.50 -5.78
N THR A 50 2.57 9.15 -5.19
CA THR A 50 3.51 8.22 -5.81
C THR A 50 3.00 6.79 -5.74
N VAL A 51 3.51 5.92 -6.62
CA VAL A 51 3.19 4.50 -6.61
C VAL A 51 3.51 3.88 -5.25
N HIS A 52 4.72 4.17 -4.73
CA HIS A 52 5.15 3.63 -3.44
C HIS A 52 4.21 4.04 -2.30
N ARG A 53 3.85 5.33 -2.25
CA ARG A 53 2.96 5.83 -1.20
C ARG A 53 1.56 5.23 -1.32
N TYR A 54 1.07 5.07 -2.53
CA TYR A 54 -0.24 4.45 -2.75
C TYR A 54 -0.28 3.01 -2.24
N ILE A 55 0.76 2.22 -2.54
CA ILE A 55 0.88 0.84 -2.04
C ILE A 55 0.92 0.84 -0.52
N LEU A 56 1.74 1.72 0.07
CA LEU A 56 1.88 1.82 1.52
C LEU A 56 0.53 2.16 2.18
N GLN A 57 -0.18 3.12 1.65
CA GLN A 57 -1.49 3.51 2.17
C GLN A 57 -2.50 2.37 2.09
N LYS A 58 -2.48 1.59 1.01
CA LYS A 58 -3.34 0.40 0.89
C LYS A 58 -3.03 -0.64 1.95
N ARG A 59 -1.74 -0.90 2.17
CA ARG A 59 -1.31 -1.84 3.21
C ARG A 59 -1.75 -1.39 4.59
N LEU A 60 -1.57 -0.10 4.90
CA LEU A 60 -1.93 0.46 6.21
C LEU A 60 -3.43 0.49 6.45
N LEU A 61 -4.21 0.84 5.43
CA LEU A 61 -5.67 0.84 5.54
C LEU A 61 -6.20 -0.57 5.82
N ASN A 62 -5.68 -1.55 5.11
CA ASN A 62 -6.08 -2.94 5.32
C ASN A 62 -5.61 -3.45 6.69
N ALA A 63 -4.40 -3.04 7.10
CA ALA A 63 -3.89 -3.38 8.44
C ALA A 63 -4.83 -2.88 9.53
N LYS A 64 -5.30 -1.65 9.40
CA LYS A 64 -6.23 -1.06 10.35
C LYS A 64 -7.52 -1.87 10.47
N GLN A 65 -8.05 -2.31 9.34
CA GLN A 65 -9.26 -3.14 9.31
C GLN A 65 -9.04 -4.52 9.95
N LEU A 66 -7.92 -5.15 9.68
CA LEU A 66 -7.59 -6.46 10.26
C LEU A 66 -7.35 -6.37 11.76
N LEU A 67 -6.70 -5.32 12.22
CA LEU A 67 -6.53 -5.08 13.66
C LEU A 67 -7.87 -4.90 14.35
N ALA A 68 -8.76 -4.14 13.74
CA ALA A 68 -10.12 -3.94 14.27
C ALA A 68 -10.90 -5.25 14.29
N GLY A 69 -10.61 -6.15 13.37
CA GLY A 69 -11.22 -7.48 13.31
C GLY A 69 -10.65 -8.50 14.29
N GLY A 70 -9.62 -8.12 15.04
CA GLY A 70 -9.09 -8.97 16.11
C GLY A 70 -7.81 -9.72 15.81
N LEU A 71 -7.21 -9.53 14.65
CA LEU A 71 -5.93 -10.18 14.35
C LEU A 71 -4.81 -9.54 15.16
N ALA A 72 -3.85 -10.35 15.58
CA ALA A 72 -2.68 -9.86 16.31
C ALA A 72 -1.80 -9.00 15.37
N PRO A 73 -1.15 -7.94 15.91
CA PRO A 73 -0.32 -7.07 15.08
C PRO A 73 0.76 -7.79 14.27
N SER A 74 1.37 -8.85 14.81
CA SER A 74 2.36 -9.63 14.08
C SER A 74 1.77 -10.35 12.87
N GLU A 75 0.56 -10.88 12.99
CA GLU A 75 -0.15 -11.50 11.88
C GLU A 75 -0.55 -10.48 10.82
N VAL A 76 -1.04 -9.33 11.25
CA VAL A 76 -1.42 -8.23 10.37
C VAL A 76 -0.24 -7.77 9.54
N CYS A 77 0.93 -7.62 10.17
CA CYS A 77 2.17 -7.24 9.49
C CYS A 77 2.44 -8.18 8.29
N THR A 78 2.35 -9.49 8.52
CA THR A 78 2.58 -10.49 7.48
C THR A 78 1.51 -10.44 6.38
N TYR A 79 0.25 -10.40 6.77
CA TYR A 79 -0.87 -10.38 5.81
C TYR A 79 -0.85 -9.17 4.90
N CYS A 80 -0.41 -8.02 5.42
CA CYS A 80 -0.42 -6.78 4.65
C CYS A 80 0.82 -6.59 3.79
N GLY A 81 1.77 -7.52 3.81
CA GLY A 81 2.92 -7.50 2.93
C GLY A 81 4.09 -6.68 3.46
N PHE A 82 4.13 -6.38 4.75
CA PHE A 82 5.29 -5.73 5.36
C PHE A 82 6.38 -6.78 5.59
N GLY A 83 7.62 -6.43 5.20
CA GLY A 83 8.75 -7.36 5.29
C GLY A 83 9.21 -7.61 6.71
N ASP A 84 9.13 -6.62 7.59
CA ASP A 84 9.44 -6.77 9.00
C ASP A 84 8.52 -5.89 9.86
N TYR A 85 8.42 -6.26 11.12
CA TYR A 85 7.52 -5.58 12.05
C TYR A 85 7.95 -4.15 12.35
N ALA A 86 9.26 -3.87 12.38
CA ALA A 86 9.75 -2.52 12.63
C ALA A 86 9.29 -1.54 11.54
N ASN A 87 9.33 -1.95 10.29
CA ASN A 87 8.82 -1.15 9.17
C ASN A 87 7.32 -0.91 9.30
N PHE A 88 6.56 -1.96 9.60
CA PHE A 88 5.12 -1.85 9.83
C PHE A 88 4.80 -0.89 10.97
N TYR A 89 5.47 -1.06 12.11
CA TYR A 89 5.28 -0.22 13.30
C TYR A 89 5.50 1.27 12.96
N ARG A 90 6.64 1.57 12.33
CA ARG A 90 6.98 2.95 11.98
C ARG A 90 6.00 3.55 10.98
N ALA A 91 5.62 2.80 9.95
CA ALA A 91 4.69 3.27 8.94
C ALA A 91 3.30 3.51 9.52
N PHE A 92 2.82 2.59 10.34
CA PHE A 92 1.51 2.72 11.00
C PHE A 92 1.47 3.94 11.90
N ARG A 93 2.50 4.11 12.73
CA ARG A 93 2.58 5.26 13.64
C ARG A 93 2.69 6.58 12.89
N ALA A 94 3.46 6.62 11.81
CA ALA A 94 3.59 7.83 10.99
C ALA A 94 2.26 8.22 10.35
N GLU A 95 1.48 7.25 9.89
CA GLU A 95 0.20 7.51 9.22
C GLU A 95 -0.90 7.87 10.20
N TYR A 96 -1.01 7.14 11.30
CA TYR A 96 -2.16 7.24 12.21
C TYR A 96 -1.87 7.90 13.55
N GLY A 97 -0.61 8.23 13.84
CA GLY A 97 -0.24 8.89 15.11
C GLY A 97 -0.30 7.98 16.31
N THR A 98 -0.52 6.70 16.13
CA THR A 98 -0.63 5.72 17.22
C THR A 98 0.02 4.41 16.78
N THR A 99 0.43 3.59 17.75
CA THR A 99 0.99 2.27 17.44
C THR A 99 -0.13 1.28 17.15
N PRO A 100 0.16 0.16 16.45
CA PRO A 100 -0.86 -0.86 16.21
C PRO A 100 -1.51 -1.36 17.51
N ARG A 101 -0.71 -1.58 18.55
CA ARG A 101 -1.22 -2.03 19.85
C ARG A 101 -2.12 -0.98 20.51
N GLN A 102 -1.68 0.27 20.51
CA GLN A 102 -2.46 1.38 21.03
C GLN A 102 -3.78 1.55 20.30
N TYR A 103 -3.75 1.38 18.98
CA TYR A 103 -4.97 1.44 18.17
C TYR A 103 -5.97 0.37 18.60
N VAL A 104 -5.51 -0.87 18.76
CA VAL A 104 -6.37 -1.98 19.22
C VAL A 104 -6.95 -1.67 20.60
N GLN A 105 -6.13 -1.16 21.52
CA GLN A 105 -6.59 -0.78 22.86
C GLN A 105 -7.66 0.30 22.81
N SER A 106 -7.51 1.28 21.90
CA SER A 106 -8.49 2.36 21.76
C SER A 106 -9.86 1.85 21.32
N LEU A 107 -9.91 0.74 20.56
CA LEU A 107 -11.16 0.14 20.11
C LEU A 107 -11.95 -0.55 21.23
N ARG A 108 -11.27 -0.91 22.30
CA ARG A 108 -11.89 -1.59 23.44
C ARG A 108 -12.52 -0.59 24.44
N GLY A 109 -12.41 0.67 24.14
CA GLY A 109 -12.98 1.72 24.93
C GLY A 109 -12.15 2.23 26.02
#